data_5d73dcaf0280df5a06b457b1d646b64d
#
_entry.id   5d73dcaf0280df5a06b457b1d646b64d
#
_cell.length_a   1.000
_cell.length_b   1.000
_cell.length_c   1.000
_cell.angle_alpha   90.00
_cell.angle_beta   90.00
_cell.angle_gamma   90.00
#
_symmetry.space_group_name_H-M   'P 1'
#
loop_
_entity.id
_entity.type
_entity.pdbx_description
1 polymer ?
#
loop_
_entity_poly.entity_id
_entity_poly.type
_entity_poly.pdbx_seq_one_letter_code
_entity_poly.pdbx_strand_id
1 'polypeptide(L)'
;MWLFTSEGFVSVVAHSEKPDTLLVRARDERSLLSLVEATGATLRHSNTSDYPFRIEDSRGAYSAWVADQIAELDYTNYKAHMWSERPEFGDALHDVWVAMHQVTPNRVTETDRQRAKELYPNQTWTDHEIEMA
;
A
#
# COMPACT_ATOMS: atom_id res chain seq x y z
N MET A 1 2.72 -6.14 -8.73
CA MET A 1 2.24 -6.19 -7.35
C MET A 1 2.71 -4.95 -6.61
N TRP A 2 1.81 -4.28 -5.96
CA TRP A 2 2.14 -3.20 -5.03
C TRP A 2 2.04 -3.74 -3.61
N LEU A 3 3.06 -3.49 -2.82
CA LEU A 3 3.11 -3.94 -1.43
C LEU A 3 3.42 -2.76 -0.51
N PHE A 4 2.54 -2.53 0.44
CA PHE A 4 2.68 -1.55 1.51
C PHE A 4 3.05 -2.29 2.79
N THR A 5 4.18 -1.95 3.38
CA THR A 5 4.68 -2.55 4.63
C THR A 5 5.09 -1.46 5.61
N SER A 6 5.53 -1.84 6.80
CA SER A 6 6.15 -0.91 7.77
C SER A 6 7.40 -0.22 7.22
N GLU A 7 8.05 -0.84 6.22
CA GLU A 7 9.24 -0.28 5.57
C GLU A 7 8.90 0.82 4.56
N GLY A 8 7.69 0.80 4.02
CA GLY A 8 7.23 1.76 3.01
C GLY A 8 6.44 1.11 1.89
N PHE A 9 6.74 1.48 0.65
CA PHE A 9 6.02 1.05 -0.54
C PHE A 9 6.97 0.50 -1.60
N VAL A 10 6.65 -0.68 -2.13
CA VAL A 10 7.37 -1.28 -3.25
C VAL A 10 6.43 -1.70 -4.38
N SER A 11 6.90 -1.57 -5.61
CA SER A 11 6.26 -2.09 -6.81
C SER A 11 7.10 -3.23 -7.36
N VAL A 12 6.52 -4.40 -7.47
CA VAL A 12 7.21 -5.64 -7.83
C VAL A 12 6.63 -6.23 -9.10
N VAL A 13 7.49 -6.53 -10.05
CA VAL A 13 7.14 -7.20 -11.31
C VAL A 13 8.13 -8.32 -11.63
N ALA A 14 7.73 -9.24 -12.46
CA ALA A 14 8.65 -10.24 -13.01
C ALA A 14 9.71 -9.55 -13.90
N HIS A 15 10.94 -10.03 -13.83
CA HIS A 15 11.98 -9.55 -14.73
C HIS A 15 11.67 -10.02 -16.16
N SER A 16 11.81 -9.13 -17.16
CA SER A 16 11.47 -9.43 -18.54
C SER A 16 12.35 -10.48 -19.20
N GLU A 17 13.59 -10.61 -18.74
CA GLU A 17 14.61 -11.46 -19.40
C GLU A 17 15.17 -12.55 -18.49
N LYS A 18 15.18 -12.34 -17.17
CA LYS A 18 15.77 -13.29 -16.19
C LYS A 18 14.67 -14.16 -15.58
N PRO A 19 14.67 -15.49 -15.85
CA PRO A 19 13.72 -16.41 -15.20
C PRO A 19 13.84 -16.37 -13.68
N ASP A 20 12.73 -16.58 -12.98
CA ASP A 20 12.64 -16.68 -11.53
C ASP A 20 13.21 -15.46 -10.77
N THR A 21 13.32 -14.34 -11.47
CA THR A 21 13.85 -13.08 -10.94
C THR A 21 12.75 -12.03 -10.92
N LEU A 22 12.69 -11.27 -9.84
CA LEU A 22 11.79 -10.13 -9.65
C LEU A 22 12.56 -8.83 -9.75
N LEU A 23 11.91 -7.82 -10.33
CA LEU A 23 12.35 -6.44 -10.27
C LEU A 23 11.54 -5.74 -9.18
N VAL A 24 12.20 -5.38 -8.08
CA VAL A 24 11.61 -4.68 -6.95
C VAL A 24 12.00 -3.21 -7.01
N ARG A 25 11.00 -2.34 -7.03
CA ARG A 25 11.18 -0.91 -7.28
C ARG A 25 10.53 -0.09 -6.17
N ALA A 26 11.16 1.03 -5.84
CA ALA A 26 10.62 1.95 -4.83
C ALA A 26 10.80 3.43 -5.23
N ARG A 27 10.01 4.30 -4.61
CA ARG A 27 10.11 5.75 -4.76
C ARG A 27 11.24 6.32 -3.91
N ASP A 28 11.57 5.67 -2.80
CA ASP A 28 12.64 6.04 -1.89
C ASP A 28 13.54 4.86 -1.54
N GLU A 29 14.76 5.15 -1.15
CA GLU A 29 15.76 4.13 -0.78
C GLU A 29 15.32 3.35 0.47
N ARG A 30 14.78 4.04 1.47
CA ARG A 30 14.41 3.45 2.75
C ARG A 30 13.42 2.29 2.61
N SER A 31 12.51 2.34 1.64
CA SER A 31 11.56 1.26 1.37
C SER A 31 12.22 -0.07 0.95
N LEU A 32 13.48 -0.04 0.50
CA LEU A 32 14.25 -1.21 0.06
C LEU A 32 15.36 -1.64 1.03
N LEU A 33 15.71 -0.83 2.04
CA LEU A 33 16.88 -1.11 2.87
C LEU A 33 16.82 -2.45 3.60
N SER A 34 15.70 -2.80 4.21
CA SER A 34 15.58 -4.08 4.92
C SER A 34 15.65 -5.27 3.98
N LEU A 35 15.10 -5.14 2.77
CA LEU A 35 15.20 -6.17 1.74
C LEU A 35 16.64 -6.34 1.24
N VAL A 36 17.34 -5.25 0.97
CA VAL A 36 18.77 -5.28 0.60
C VAL A 36 19.61 -5.92 1.71
N GLU A 37 19.36 -5.56 2.95
CA GLU A 37 20.05 -6.12 4.11
C GLU A 37 19.79 -7.64 4.25
N ALA A 38 18.55 -8.06 4.07
CA ALA A 38 18.16 -9.47 4.17
C ALA A 38 18.70 -10.35 3.03
N THR A 39 18.82 -9.81 1.81
CA THR A 39 19.14 -10.60 0.61
C THR A 39 20.55 -10.35 0.06
N GLY A 40 21.18 -9.25 0.42
CA GLY A 40 22.46 -8.84 -0.16
C GLY A 40 22.35 -8.33 -1.61
N ALA A 41 21.14 -8.08 -2.11
CA ALA A 41 20.93 -7.58 -3.46
C ALA A 41 21.55 -6.18 -3.64
N THR A 42 21.99 -5.89 -4.87
CA THR A 42 22.60 -4.60 -5.19
C THR A 42 21.53 -3.55 -5.45
N LEU A 43 21.52 -2.47 -4.67
CA LEU A 43 20.66 -1.33 -4.88
C LEU A 43 21.16 -0.50 -6.08
N ARG A 44 20.26 -0.23 -7.03
CA ARG A 44 20.52 0.64 -8.17
C ARG A 44 19.66 1.89 -8.08
N HIS A 45 20.23 3.00 -8.53
CA HIS A 45 19.53 4.29 -8.61
C HIS A 45 19.46 4.78 -10.05
N SER A 46 18.28 5.26 -10.46
CA SER A 46 18.02 5.87 -11.77
C SER A 46 17.37 7.22 -11.61
N ASN A 47 17.95 8.26 -12.20
CA ASN A 47 17.41 9.62 -12.16
C ASN A 47 16.27 9.85 -13.19
N THR A 48 16.03 8.89 -14.09
CA THR A 48 15.07 9.05 -15.21
C THR A 48 13.85 8.17 -15.08
N SER A 49 13.81 7.29 -14.08
CA SER A 49 12.71 6.35 -13.86
C SER A 49 11.69 6.91 -12.86
N ASP A 50 10.43 6.55 -13.07
CA ASP A 50 9.34 6.82 -12.12
C ASP A 50 9.57 6.14 -10.76
N TYR A 51 10.26 4.99 -10.74
CA TYR A 51 10.77 4.34 -9.54
C TYR A 51 12.30 4.42 -9.53
N PRO A 52 12.88 5.43 -8.87
CA PRO A 52 14.31 5.68 -8.96
C PRO A 52 15.19 4.61 -8.29
N PHE A 53 14.66 3.89 -7.29
CA PHE A 53 15.41 2.87 -6.57
C PHE A 53 14.94 1.47 -6.98
N ARG A 54 15.91 0.59 -7.31
CA ARG A 54 15.63 -0.71 -7.89
C ARG A 54 16.61 -1.77 -7.38
N ILE A 55 16.08 -2.96 -7.18
CA ILE A 55 16.88 -4.18 -7.00
C ILE A 55 16.33 -5.30 -7.89
N GLU A 56 17.21 -6.22 -8.26
CA GLU A 56 16.82 -7.51 -8.80
C GLU A 56 16.99 -8.55 -7.70
N ASP A 57 16.01 -9.40 -7.51
CA ASP A 57 16.01 -10.41 -6.46
C ASP A 57 15.39 -11.71 -6.94
N SER A 58 15.82 -12.83 -6.38
CA SER A 58 15.16 -14.10 -6.66
C SER A 58 13.74 -14.10 -6.08
N ARG A 59 12.86 -14.82 -6.73
CA ARG A 59 11.47 -14.99 -6.26
C ARG A 59 11.45 -15.59 -4.85
N GLY A 60 12.34 -16.54 -4.55
CA GLY A 60 12.44 -17.16 -3.24
C GLY A 60 12.90 -16.19 -2.15
N ALA A 61 13.93 -15.40 -2.39
CA ALA A 61 14.46 -14.43 -1.43
C ALA A 61 13.43 -13.32 -1.13
N TYR A 62 12.78 -12.79 -2.15
CA TYR A 62 11.72 -11.80 -1.98
C TYR A 62 10.52 -12.38 -1.20
N SER A 63 10.12 -13.61 -1.51
CA SER A 63 9.02 -14.29 -0.81
C SER A 63 9.33 -14.48 0.68
N ALA A 64 10.57 -14.85 1.02
CA ALA A 64 11.01 -14.98 2.41
C ALA A 64 10.96 -13.63 3.15
N TRP A 65 11.40 -12.55 2.51
CA TRP A 65 11.30 -11.20 3.08
C TRP A 65 9.85 -10.79 3.34
N VAL A 66 8.94 -11.04 2.39
CA VAL A 66 7.50 -10.76 2.57
C VAL A 66 6.93 -11.58 3.72
N ALA A 67 7.30 -12.85 3.84
CA ALA A 67 6.87 -13.69 4.95
C ALA A 67 7.31 -13.14 6.32
N ASP A 68 8.52 -12.60 6.41
CA ASP A 68 9.01 -11.95 7.62
C ASP A 68 8.21 -10.66 7.94
N GLN A 69 7.88 -9.87 6.93
CA GLN A 69 7.02 -8.69 7.11
C GLN A 69 5.64 -9.07 7.69
N ILE A 70 5.08 -10.19 7.26
CA ILE A 70 3.80 -10.71 7.77
C ILE A 70 3.98 -11.22 9.21
N ALA A 71 5.04 -11.96 9.48
CA ALA A 71 5.31 -12.53 10.80
C ALA A 71 5.52 -11.47 11.88
N GLU A 72 6.09 -10.34 11.54
CA GLU A 72 6.39 -9.21 12.43
C GLU A 72 5.25 -8.16 12.49
N LEU A 73 4.16 -8.36 11.75
CA LEU A 73 3.06 -7.43 11.68
C LEU A 73 2.32 -7.35 13.03
N ASP A 74 2.37 -6.19 13.69
CA ASP A 74 1.81 -5.96 15.02
C ASP A 74 0.84 -4.77 15.10
N TYR A 75 0.72 -3.96 14.05
CA TYR A 75 -0.20 -2.83 14.01
C TYR A 75 -1.63 -3.27 13.68
N THR A 76 -2.61 -2.58 14.25
CA THR A 76 -4.05 -2.79 14.01
C THR A 76 -4.62 -1.82 12.99
N ASN A 77 -3.88 -0.74 12.67
CA ASN A 77 -4.23 0.26 11.67
C ASN A 77 -2.97 0.72 10.94
N TYR A 78 -2.85 0.34 9.68
CA TYR A 78 -1.65 0.62 8.89
C TYR A 78 -1.39 2.12 8.68
N LYS A 79 -2.42 2.92 8.36
CA LYS A 79 -2.25 4.37 8.17
C LYS A 79 -1.77 5.06 9.44
N ALA A 80 -2.37 4.71 10.58
CA ALA A 80 -1.95 5.27 11.87
C ALA A 80 -0.52 4.88 12.23
N HIS A 81 -0.14 3.62 11.99
CA HIS A 81 1.22 3.14 12.17
C HIS A 81 2.21 3.94 11.31
N MET A 82 1.91 4.14 10.03
CA MET A 82 2.79 4.88 9.12
C MET A 82 2.85 6.37 9.43
N TRP A 83 1.79 6.99 9.93
CA TRP A 83 1.85 8.37 10.44
C TRP A 83 2.89 8.54 11.55
N SER A 84 3.03 7.52 12.40
CA SER A 84 4.03 7.51 13.47
C SER A 84 5.45 7.23 12.96
N GLU A 85 5.62 6.18 12.15
CA GLU A 85 6.94 5.66 11.74
C GLU A 85 7.49 6.33 10.48
N ARG A 86 6.62 6.68 9.53
CA ARG A 86 6.94 7.23 8.23
C ARG A 86 5.95 8.35 7.84
N PRO A 87 5.94 9.49 8.57
CA PRO A 87 4.94 10.55 8.35
C PRO A 87 4.92 11.11 6.92
N GLU A 88 6.01 11.02 6.18
CA GLU A 88 6.09 11.42 4.78
C GLU A 88 5.16 10.61 3.85
N PHE A 89 4.72 9.42 4.28
CA PHE A 89 3.72 8.62 3.57
C PHE A 89 2.27 8.95 3.94
N GLY A 90 2.04 9.73 5.00
CA GLY A 90 0.72 9.92 5.57
C GLY A 90 -0.34 10.38 4.59
N ASP A 91 -0.10 11.51 3.91
CA ASP A 91 -1.04 12.06 2.92
C ASP A 91 -1.20 11.13 1.71
N ALA A 92 -0.10 10.58 1.21
CA ALA A 92 -0.12 9.67 0.06
C ALA A 92 -0.92 8.41 0.36
N LEU A 93 -0.78 7.82 1.55
CA LEU A 93 -1.55 6.63 1.96
C LEU A 93 -3.04 6.94 2.12
N HIS A 94 -3.37 8.13 2.62
CA HIS A 94 -4.76 8.57 2.68
C HIS A 94 -5.36 8.70 1.27
N ASP A 95 -4.63 9.30 0.34
CA ASP A 95 -5.06 9.42 -1.05
C ASP A 95 -5.26 8.07 -1.73
N VAL A 96 -4.38 7.10 -1.47
CA VAL A 96 -4.53 5.70 -1.94
C VAL A 96 -5.80 5.09 -1.36
N TRP A 97 -6.05 5.27 -0.06
CA TRP A 97 -7.26 4.77 0.59
C TRP A 97 -8.52 5.37 -0.06
N VAL A 98 -8.54 6.69 -0.29
CA VAL A 98 -9.66 7.37 -0.97
C VAL A 98 -9.85 6.83 -2.38
N ALA A 99 -8.77 6.68 -3.16
CA ALA A 99 -8.83 6.15 -4.52
C ALA A 99 -9.39 4.71 -4.56
N MET A 100 -8.93 3.86 -3.66
CA MET A 100 -9.40 2.46 -3.58
C MET A 100 -10.85 2.35 -3.11
N HIS A 101 -11.33 3.31 -2.31
CA HIS A 101 -12.73 3.37 -1.92
C HIS A 101 -13.67 3.48 -3.14
N GLN A 102 -13.21 4.08 -4.25
CA GLN A 102 -13.98 4.21 -5.48
C GLN A 102 -14.34 2.87 -6.15
N VAL A 103 -13.58 1.81 -5.86
CA VAL A 103 -13.82 0.46 -6.40
C VAL A 103 -14.60 -0.43 -5.44
N THR A 104 -15.06 0.11 -4.31
CA THR A 104 -15.87 -0.64 -3.33
C THR A 104 -17.27 -0.91 -3.93
N PRO A 105 -17.69 -2.18 -4.08
CA PRO A 105 -19.02 -2.50 -4.54
C PRO A 105 -20.08 -1.98 -3.54
N ASN A 106 -21.23 -1.57 -4.07
CA ASN A 106 -22.37 -1.12 -3.26
C ASN A 106 -22.04 0.00 -2.27
N ARG A 107 -21.04 0.82 -2.59
CA ARG A 107 -20.72 1.98 -1.76
C ARG A 107 -21.91 2.93 -1.67
N VAL A 108 -22.03 3.61 -0.54
CA VAL A 108 -23.05 4.65 -0.33
C VAL A 108 -22.89 5.75 -1.38
N THR A 109 -23.90 5.94 -2.18
CA THR A 109 -23.98 6.97 -3.21
C THR A 109 -24.58 8.26 -2.66
N GLU A 110 -24.46 9.37 -3.41
CA GLU A 110 -25.16 10.61 -3.04
C GLU A 110 -26.68 10.42 -3.04
N THR A 111 -27.20 9.54 -3.90
CA THR A 111 -28.63 9.16 -3.90
C THR A 111 -29.02 8.48 -2.61
N ASP A 112 -28.19 7.57 -2.09
CA ASP A 112 -28.47 6.89 -0.82
C ASP A 112 -28.45 7.86 0.37
N ARG A 113 -27.49 8.81 0.38
CA ARG A 113 -27.45 9.88 1.39
C ARG A 113 -28.67 10.78 1.33
N GLN A 114 -29.09 11.16 0.13
CA GLN A 114 -30.29 11.98 -0.04
C GLN A 114 -31.54 11.24 0.44
N ARG A 115 -31.68 9.98 0.10
CA ARG A 115 -32.80 9.13 0.55
C ARG A 115 -32.80 8.98 2.07
N ALA A 116 -31.65 8.78 2.69
CA ALA A 116 -31.54 8.70 4.15
C ALA A 116 -31.99 9.99 4.82
N LYS A 117 -31.59 11.16 4.28
CA LYS A 117 -32.03 12.48 4.78
C LYS A 117 -33.53 12.69 4.65
N GLU A 118 -34.14 12.24 3.56
CA GLU A 118 -35.58 12.37 3.32
C GLU A 118 -36.39 11.51 4.31
N LEU A 119 -35.92 10.28 4.59
CA LEU A 119 -36.58 9.35 5.49
C LEU A 119 -36.38 9.71 6.97
N TYR A 120 -35.23 10.27 7.30
CA TYR A 120 -34.82 10.53 8.68
C TYR A 120 -34.20 11.93 8.83
N PRO A 121 -34.97 13.01 8.65
CA PRO A 121 -34.45 14.38 8.53
C PRO A 121 -33.74 14.89 9.80
N ASN A 122 -33.98 14.26 10.94
CA ASN A 122 -33.41 14.68 12.24
C ASN A 122 -32.20 13.82 12.66
N GLN A 123 -31.72 12.92 11.79
CA GLN A 123 -30.59 12.05 12.08
C GLN A 123 -29.40 12.39 11.19
N THR A 124 -28.22 12.27 11.77
CA THR A 124 -26.96 12.33 11.02
C THR A 124 -26.43 10.92 10.86
N TRP A 125 -26.31 10.47 9.63
CA TRP A 125 -25.88 9.13 9.28
C TRP A 125 -24.44 9.12 8.81
N THR A 126 -23.66 8.14 9.27
CA THR A 126 -22.40 7.77 8.65
C THR A 126 -22.69 6.88 7.44
N ASP A 127 -21.73 6.82 6.50
CA ASP A 127 -21.86 5.94 5.33
C ASP A 127 -22.07 4.47 5.73
N HIS A 128 -21.41 4.03 6.81
CA HIS A 128 -21.59 2.66 7.33
C HIS A 128 -23.02 2.39 7.81
N GLU A 129 -23.64 3.33 8.50
CA GLU A 129 -25.02 3.19 8.97
C GLU A 129 -26.03 3.21 7.81
N ILE A 130 -25.75 3.96 6.74
CA ILE A 130 -26.58 3.97 5.53
C ILE A 130 -26.49 2.61 4.82
N GLU A 131 -25.31 2.00 4.73
CA GLU A 131 -25.14 0.67 4.13
C GLU A 131 -25.85 -0.43 4.92
N MET A 132 -25.92 -0.30 6.24
CA MET A 132 -26.55 -1.29 7.12
C MET A 132 -28.07 -1.10 7.25
N ALA A 133 -28.58 0.03 6.83
CA ALA A 133 -30.04 0.32 6.86
C ALA A 133 -30.78 -0.30 5.68
#